data_fff6798b1dfbe8d51ef5552148d2e592
#
_entry.id   fff6798b1dfbe8d51ef5552148d2e592
#
_cell.length_a   1.000
_cell.length_b   1.000
_cell.length_c   1.000
_cell.angle_alpha   90.00
_cell.angle_beta   90.00
_cell.angle_gamma   90.00
#
_symmetry.space_group_name_H-M   'P 1'
#
loop_
_entity.id
_entity.type
_entity.pdbx_description
1 polymer ?
#
loop_
_entity_poly.entity_id
_entity_poly.type
_entity_poly.pdbx_seq_one_letter_code
_entity_poly.pdbx_strand_id
1 'polypeptide(L)'
;MDHSEVKFTNKTHDNILKMELYGHRNDLANAFLELQKNEEFIISFSKDTHIEITTKPISKGYTLEYVCKNIFQENIENVMAVGDSENDISMLSLVGYSYAMANSNKYVKIFAKYHTSAFDQEGVVMAIKDFLYRKSQK
;
A
#
# COMPACT_ATOMS: atom_id res chain seq x y z
N MET A 1 22.63 6.98 10.98
CA MET A 1 22.87 5.52 10.97
C MET A 1 23.78 5.24 9.81
N ASP A 2 24.93 4.65 10.07
CA ASP A 2 25.88 4.27 9.05
C ASP A 2 25.35 3.01 8.36
N HIS A 3 24.92 3.12 7.09
CA HIS A 3 24.33 2.03 6.29
C HIS A 3 25.38 1.26 5.48
N SER A 4 26.67 1.34 5.86
CA SER A 4 27.78 0.79 5.07
C SER A 4 28.02 -0.72 5.23
N GLU A 5 27.28 -1.43 6.06
CA GLU A 5 27.41 -2.88 6.19
C GLU A 5 26.19 -3.64 5.66
N VAL A 6 26.21 -4.01 4.39
CA VAL A 6 25.35 -5.07 3.90
C VAL A 6 25.92 -6.41 4.39
N LYS A 7 25.35 -6.97 5.43
CA LYS A 7 25.69 -8.32 5.87
C LYS A 7 24.97 -9.34 5.02
N PHE A 8 25.67 -9.95 4.09
CA PHE A 8 25.18 -11.13 3.39
C PHE A 8 25.17 -12.32 4.35
N THR A 9 24.04 -12.92 4.56
CA THR A 9 23.92 -14.19 5.26
C THR A 9 23.65 -15.28 4.22
N ASN A 10 24.47 -16.34 4.23
CA ASN A 10 24.24 -17.52 3.40
C ASN A 10 23.15 -18.44 3.98
N LYS A 11 22.41 -17.98 4.98
CA LYS A 11 21.27 -18.72 5.53
C LYS A 11 20.06 -18.49 4.63
N THR A 12 19.55 -19.57 4.06
CA THR A 12 18.20 -19.57 3.49
C THR A 12 17.21 -19.33 4.64
N HIS A 13 16.45 -18.27 4.54
CA HIS A 13 15.37 -17.99 5.47
C HIS A 13 14.08 -18.46 4.81
N ASP A 14 13.52 -19.56 5.32
CA ASP A 14 12.17 -19.97 4.98
C ASP A 14 11.18 -18.96 5.62
N ASN A 15 10.12 -18.61 4.91
CA ASN A 15 9.05 -17.72 5.38
C ASN A 15 9.38 -16.21 5.43
N ILE A 16 10.10 -15.68 4.45
CA ILE A 16 10.21 -14.25 4.26
C ILE A 16 8.88 -13.72 3.70
N LEU A 17 8.18 -12.90 4.49
CA LEU A 17 6.90 -12.30 4.09
C LEU A 17 7.08 -11.00 3.31
N LYS A 18 8.14 -10.24 3.63
CA LYS A 18 8.43 -8.93 3.06
C LYS A 18 9.94 -8.66 3.17
N MET A 19 10.49 -8.00 2.16
CA MET A 19 11.84 -7.42 2.18
C MET A 19 11.75 -5.92 1.94
N GLU A 20 12.70 -5.18 2.50
CA GLU A 20 12.86 -3.75 2.27
C GLU A 20 14.30 -3.48 1.84
N LEU A 21 14.45 -2.76 0.72
CA LEU A 21 15.75 -2.37 0.17
C LEU A 21 15.92 -0.87 0.33
N TYR A 22 16.91 -0.46 1.12
CA TYR A 22 17.28 0.93 1.36
C TYR A 22 18.50 1.32 0.55
N GLY A 23 18.55 2.56 0.04
CA GLY A 23 19.68 3.04 -0.74
C GLY A 23 19.50 4.45 -1.27
N HIS A 24 20.44 4.91 -2.08
CA HIS A 24 20.29 6.18 -2.80
C HIS A 24 19.26 6.03 -3.92
N ARG A 25 18.55 7.11 -4.24
CA ARG A 25 17.43 7.11 -5.20
C ARG A 25 17.79 6.47 -6.55
N ASN A 26 18.97 6.76 -7.09
CA ASN A 26 19.38 6.21 -8.38
C ASN A 26 19.62 4.69 -8.32
N ASP A 27 20.20 4.21 -7.23
CA ASP A 27 20.47 2.78 -7.01
C ASP A 27 19.14 2.03 -6.80
N LEU A 28 18.21 2.63 -6.04
CA LEU A 28 16.87 2.09 -5.85
C LEU A 28 16.07 2.06 -7.15
N ALA A 29 16.18 3.08 -8.01
CA ALA A 29 15.53 3.07 -9.31
C ALA A 29 16.03 1.95 -10.22
N ASN A 30 17.36 1.72 -10.26
CA ASN A 30 17.96 0.62 -11.01
C ASN A 30 17.53 -0.74 -10.44
N ALA A 31 17.56 -0.91 -9.11
CA ALA A 31 17.12 -2.13 -8.46
C ALA A 31 15.64 -2.41 -8.73
N PHE A 32 14.78 -1.39 -8.69
CA PHE A 32 13.37 -1.50 -9.00
C PHE A 32 13.13 -2.03 -10.43
N LEU A 33 13.83 -1.47 -11.42
CA LEU A 33 13.73 -1.91 -12.83
C LEU A 33 14.17 -3.38 -13.01
N GLU A 34 15.21 -3.80 -12.30
CA GLU A 34 15.69 -5.20 -12.36
C GLU A 34 14.70 -6.15 -11.66
N LEU A 35 14.24 -5.80 -10.48
CA LEU A 35 13.32 -6.62 -9.70
C LEU A 35 11.95 -6.78 -10.37
N GLN A 36 11.46 -5.75 -11.08
CA GLN A 36 10.20 -5.83 -11.84
C GLN A 36 10.19 -6.89 -12.95
N LYS A 37 11.36 -7.33 -13.41
CA LYS A 37 11.45 -8.41 -14.40
C LYS A 37 11.03 -9.76 -13.82
N ASN A 38 11.03 -9.91 -12.50
CA ASN A 38 10.56 -11.11 -11.84
C ASN A 38 9.05 -11.02 -11.58
N GLU A 39 8.29 -11.88 -12.28
CA GLU A 39 6.82 -11.89 -12.19
C GLU A 39 6.27 -12.42 -10.86
N GLU A 40 7.10 -13.00 -10.00
CA GLU A 40 6.69 -13.53 -8.69
C GLU A 40 6.60 -12.43 -7.61
N PHE A 41 7.17 -11.24 -7.87
CA PHE A 41 7.22 -10.16 -6.90
C PHE A 41 6.20 -9.05 -7.17
N ILE A 42 5.75 -8.44 -6.09
CA ILE A 42 5.11 -7.12 -6.07
C ILE A 42 6.13 -6.18 -5.46
N ILE A 43 6.43 -5.10 -6.19
CA ILE A 43 7.46 -4.14 -5.81
C ILE A 43 6.83 -2.76 -5.80
N SER A 44 7.05 -2.02 -4.72
CA SER A 44 6.56 -0.65 -4.58
C SER A 44 7.61 0.25 -3.93
N PHE A 45 7.64 1.51 -4.36
CA PHE A 45 8.40 2.54 -3.66
C PHE A 45 7.65 3.00 -2.42
N SER A 46 8.35 3.17 -1.32
CA SER A 46 7.87 3.83 -0.11
C SER A 46 8.63 5.13 0.10
N LYS A 47 7.95 6.25 -0.16
CA LYS A 47 8.42 7.64 0.11
C LYS A 47 9.81 7.99 -0.46
N ASP A 48 10.19 7.45 -1.61
CA ASP A 48 11.53 7.66 -2.22
C ASP A 48 12.73 7.21 -1.36
N THR A 49 12.49 6.50 -0.25
CA THR A 49 13.53 6.12 0.70
C THR A 49 13.91 4.65 0.64
N HIS A 50 12.99 3.80 0.20
CA HIS A 50 13.23 2.36 0.08
C HIS A 50 12.22 1.71 -0.87
N ILE A 51 12.53 0.49 -1.28
CA ILE A 51 11.66 -0.39 -2.05
C ILE A 51 11.13 -1.46 -1.11
N GLU A 52 9.83 -1.68 -1.14
CA GLU A 52 9.17 -2.81 -0.52
C GLU A 52 8.97 -3.92 -1.55
N ILE A 53 9.29 -5.16 -1.18
CA ILE A 53 9.21 -6.35 -2.03
C ILE A 53 8.40 -7.39 -1.28
N THR A 54 7.31 -7.85 -1.89
CA THR A 54 6.49 -8.96 -1.41
C THR A 54 6.29 -9.98 -2.52
N THR A 55 5.98 -11.23 -2.17
CA THR A 55 5.64 -12.24 -3.16
C THR A 55 4.17 -12.12 -3.58
N LYS A 56 3.86 -12.37 -4.85
CA LYS A 56 2.47 -12.50 -5.31
C LYS A 56 1.79 -13.69 -4.64
N PRO A 57 0.48 -13.59 -4.33
CA PRO A 57 -0.41 -12.45 -4.59
C PRO A 57 -0.47 -11.42 -3.45
N ILE A 58 0.46 -11.46 -2.49
CA ILE A 58 0.38 -10.71 -1.24
C ILE A 58 0.47 -9.20 -1.49
N SER A 59 -0.64 -8.52 -1.25
CA SER A 59 -0.77 -7.05 -1.30
C SER A 59 -1.82 -6.61 -0.28
N LYS A 60 -1.89 -5.30 0.01
CA LYS A 60 -2.93 -4.76 0.91
C LYS A 60 -4.34 -5.07 0.40
N GLY A 61 -4.57 -4.97 -0.91
CA GLY A 61 -5.85 -5.31 -1.53
C GLY A 61 -6.19 -6.78 -1.41
N TYR A 62 -5.26 -7.67 -1.76
CA TYR A 62 -5.45 -9.11 -1.63
C TYR A 62 -5.76 -9.52 -0.20
N THR A 63 -5.00 -9.02 0.77
CA THR A 63 -5.21 -9.32 2.19
C THR A 63 -6.57 -8.78 2.65
N LEU A 64 -6.94 -7.58 2.26
CA LEU A 64 -8.24 -6.99 2.59
C LEU A 64 -9.40 -7.81 2.04
N GLU A 65 -9.33 -8.21 0.76
CA GLU A 65 -10.34 -9.06 0.13
C GLU A 65 -10.47 -10.41 0.85
N TYR A 66 -9.34 -11.03 1.18
CA TYR A 66 -9.32 -12.29 1.94
C TYR A 66 -10.01 -12.13 3.31
N VAL A 67 -9.69 -11.08 4.05
CA VAL A 67 -10.26 -10.79 5.37
C VAL A 67 -11.76 -10.52 5.27
N CYS A 68 -12.19 -9.70 4.32
CA CYS A 68 -13.60 -9.41 4.11
C CYS A 68 -14.39 -10.67 3.79
N LYS A 69 -13.88 -11.48 2.86
CA LYS A 69 -14.59 -12.68 2.39
C LYS A 69 -14.59 -13.82 3.41
N ASN A 70 -13.44 -14.12 4.03
CA ASN A 70 -13.26 -15.36 4.80
C ASN A 70 -13.40 -15.16 6.31
N ILE A 71 -13.20 -13.95 6.82
CA ILE A 71 -13.27 -13.67 8.25
C ILE A 71 -14.55 -12.92 8.62
N PHE A 72 -14.83 -11.81 7.95
CA PHE A 72 -16.00 -10.98 8.28
C PHE A 72 -17.25 -11.32 7.45
N GLN A 73 -17.11 -12.06 6.36
CA GLN A 73 -18.20 -12.36 5.41
C GLN A 73 -18.91 -11.07 4.92
N GLU A 74 -18.12 -10.01 4.76
CA GLU A 74 -18.58 -8.68 4.37
C GLU A 74 -18.33 -8.43 2.89
N ASN A 75 -19.26 -7.71 2.23
CA ASN A 75 -19.10 -7.29 0.86
C ASN A 75 -18.06 -6.15 0.78
N ILE A 76 -17.05 -6.32 -0.04
CA ILE A 76 -15.98 -5.34 -0.25
C ILE A 76 -16.49 -3.95 -0.68
N GLU A 77 -17.65 -3.88 -1.32
CA GLU A 77 -18.32 -2.63 -1.69
C GLU A 77 -18.83 -1.84 -0.47
N ASN A 78 -18.97 -2.46 0.68
CA ASN A 78 -19.33 -1.81 1.95
C ASN A 78 -18.13 -1.35 2.76
N VAL A 79 -16.93 -1.71 2.33
CA VAL A 79 -15.69 -1.46 3.05
C VAL A 79 -15.13 -0.09 2.70
N MET A 80 -14.58 0.57 3.71
CA MET A 80 -13.81 1.81 3.58
C MET A 80 -12.31 1.52 3.67
N ALA A 81 -11.52 2.18 2.81
CA ALA A 81 -10.08 2.20 2.91
C ALA A 81 -9.54 3.63 2.75
N VAL A 82 -8.48 3.94 3.48
CA VAL A 82 -7.74 5.21 3.38
C VAL A 82 -6.28 4.88 3.09
N GLY A 83 -5.66 5.60 2.16
CA GLY A 83 -4.27 5.37 1.78
C GLY A 83 -3.57 6.62 1.27
N ASP A 84 -2.24 6.60 1.28
CA ASP A 84 -1.40 7.72 0.83
C ASP A 84 -0.22 7.31 -0.06
N SER A 85 0.06 6.01 -0.17
CA SER A 85 1.26 5.46 -0.82
C SER A 85 0.90 4.46 -1.92
N GLU A 86 1.86 4.12 -2.77
CA GLU A 86 1.64 3.22 -3.92
C GLU A 86 1.22 1.81 -3.51
N ASN A 87 1.71 1.31 -2.36
CA ASN A 87 1.30 0.01 -1.83
C ASN A 87 -0.17 -0.02 -1.37
N ASP A 88 -0.85 1.14 -1.26
CA ASP A 88 -2.28 1.25 -0.94
C ASP A 88 -3.17 1.14 -2.18
N ILE A 89 -2.63 1.31 -3.39
CA ILE A 89 -3.38 1.33 -4.64
C ILE A 89 -4.25 0.09 -4.79
N SER A 90 -3.70 -1.08 -4.47
CA SER A 90 -4.43 -2.35 -4.58
C SER A 90 -5.70 -2.40 -3.73
N MET A 91 -5.69 -1.82 -2.52
CA MET A 91 -6.89 -1.76 -1.68
C MET A 91 -7.80 -0.58 -2.05
N LEU A 92 -7.24 0.58 -2.44
CA LEU A 92 -8.04 1.74 -2.86
C LEU A 92 -8.86 1.46 -4.11
N SER A 93 -8.30 0.67 -5.05
CA SER A 93 -8.99 0.26 -6.28
C SER A 93 -10.12 -0.74 -6.03
N LEU A 94 -10.09 -1.47 -4.92
CA LEU A 94 -10.93 -2.62 -4.66
C LEU A 94 -12.21 -2.27 -3.89
N VAL A 95 -12.11 -1.37 -2.89
CA VAL A 95 -13.20 -1.11 -1.95
C VAL A 95 -14.27 -0.16 -2.50
N GLY A 96 -15.48 -0.26 -1.94
CA GLY A 96 -16.59 0.63 -2.29
C GLY A 96 -16.36 2.09 -1.89
N TYR A 97 -15.64 2.35 -0.79
CA TYR A 97 -15.37 3.69 -0.26
C TYR A 97 -13.87 3.91 -0.05
N SER A 98 -13.16 4.26 -1.12
CA SER A 98 -11.71 4.51 -1.07
C SER A 98 -11.39 6.00 -0.98
N TYR A 99 -10.48 6.36 -0.07
CA TYR A 99 -10.06 7.73 0.19
C TYR A 99 -8.55 7.86 0.04
N ALA A 100 -8.11 8.74 -0.87
CA ALA A 100 -6.70 9.15 -0.93
C ALA A 100 -6.49 10.39 -0.06
N MET A 101 -5.42 10.39 0.73
CA MET A 101 -5.05 11.51 1.57
C MET A 101 -4.49 12.67 0.74
N ALA A 102 -4.65 13.92 1.21
CA ALA A 102 -4.19 15.09 0.48
C ALA A 102 -2.67 15.11 0.23
N ASN A 103 -1.89 14.52 1.14
CA ASN A 103 -0.44 14.36 1.02
C ASN A 103 -0.01 13.25 0.05
N SER A 104 -0.92 12.48 -0.53
CA SER A 104 -0.62 11.47 -1.54
C SER A 104 -0.14 12.10 -2.84
N ASN A 105 0.70 11.40 -3.59
CA ASN A 105 1.03 11.80 -4.95
C ASN A 105 -0.18 11.70 -5.90
N LYS A 106 -0.08 12.33 -7.07
CA LYS A 106 -1.18 12.34 -8.05
C LYS A 106 -1.53 10.95 -8.56
N TYR A 107 -0.54 10.06 -8.65
CA TYR A 107 -0.74 8.70 -9.13
C TYR A 107 -1.63 7.88 -8.17
N VAL A 108 -1.39 7.98 -6.86
CA VAL A 108 -2.24 7.31 -5.86
C VAL A 108 -3.67 7.84 -5.89
N LYS A 109 -3.82 9.17 -6.04
CA LYS A 109 -5.13 9.84 -6.02
C LYS A 109 -6.10 9.37 -7.11
N ILE A 110 -5.61 8.96 -8.28
CA ILE A 110 -6.48 8.51 -9.37
C ILE A 110 -7.14 7.15 -9.10
N PHE A 111 -6.63 6.36 -8.15
CA PHE A 111 -7.20 5.08 -7.77
C PHE A 111 -8.22 5.15 -6.64
N ALA A 112 -8.39 6.31 -6.01
CA ALA A 112 -9.38 6.50 -4.97
C ALA A 112 -10.64 7.19 -5.49
N LYS A 113 -11.81 6.75 -5.01
CA LYS A 113 -13.11 7.36 -5.35
C LYS A 113 -13.30 8.72 -4.71
N TYR A 114 -12.68 8.95 -3.55
CA TYR A 114 -12.79 10.17 -2.75
C TYR A 114 -11.42 10.66 -2.29
N HIS A 115 -11.36 11.93 -1.89
CA HIS A 115 -10.17 12.53 -1.32
C HIS A 115 -10.49 13.07 0.07
N THR A 116 -9.49 13.02 0.96
CA THR A 116 -9.60 13.57 2.30
C THR A 116 -8.41 14.49 2.61
N SER A 117 -8.42 15.14 3.78
CA SER A 117 -7.33 16.03 4.24
C SER A 117 -6.01 15.27 4.41
N ALA A 118 -4.92 16.01 4.63
CA ALA A 118 -3.61 15.42 4.93
C ALA A 118 -3.59 14.77 6.33
N PHE A 119 -2.54 13.98 6.59
CA PHE A 119 -2.41 13.26 7.86
C PHE A 119 -2.34 14.19 9.08
N ASP A 120 -1.69 15.36 8.93
CA ASP A 120 -1.57 16.42 9.94
C ASP A 120 -2.83 17.29 10.08
N GLN A 121 -3.83 17.06 9.24
CA GLN A 121 -5.14 17.74 9.21
C GLN A 121 -6.30 16.78 9.49
N GLU A 122 -6.07 15.78 10.31
CA GLU A 122 -7.07 14.76 10.67
C GLU A 122 -7.70 14.01 9.48
N GLY A 123 -6.95 13.80 8.39
CA GLY A 123 -7.47 13.25 7.15
C GLY A 123 -8.22 11.92 7.31
N VAL A 124 -7.75 11.03 8.17
CA VAL A 124 -8.44 9.75 8.45
C VAL A 124 -9.78 9.98 9.15
N VAL A 125 -9.82 10.89 10.11
CA VAL A 125 -11.07 11.24 10.84
C VAL A 125 -12.11 11.85 9.89
N MET A 126 -11.65 12.74 8.99
CA MET A 126 -12.53 13.34 7.98
C MET A 126 -13.09 12.31 7.01
N ALA A 127 -12.25 11.36 6.57
CA ALA A 127 -12.68 10.26 5.72
C ALA A 127 -13.74 9.37 6.42
N ILE A 128 -13.55 9.06 7.71
CA ILE A 128 -14.53 8.27 8.49
C ILE A 128 -15.87 9.02 8.60
N LYS A 129 -15.85 10.32 8.89
CA LYS A 129 -17.06 11.14 8.98
C LYS A 129 -17.83 11.16 7.65
N ASP A 130 -17.13 11.37 6.54
CA ASP A 130 -17.74 11.35 5.20
C ASP A 130 -18.28 9.96 4.84
N PHE A 131 -17.55 8.90 5.14
CA PHE A 131 -18.02 7.52 4.96
C PHE A 131 -19.31 7.24 5.72
N LEU A 132 -19.39 7.58 7.00
CA LEU A 132 -20.57 7.38 7.83
C LEU A 132 -21.77 8.18 7.29
N TYR A 133 -21.54 9.42 6.88
CA TYR A 133 -22.57 10.23 6.24
C TYR A 133 -23.10 9.58 4.96
N ARG A 134 -22.22 9.13 4.05
CA ARG A 134 -22.62 8.44 2.80
C ARG A 134 -23.38 7.14 3.05
N LYS A 135 -23.00 6.40 4.08
CA LYS A 135 -23.72 5.16 4.46
C LYS A 135 -25.12 5.45 4.99
N SER A 136 -25.32 6.57 5.67
CA SER A 136 -26.64 6.96 6.18
C SER A 136 -27.63 7.46 5.12
N GLN A 137 -27.15 7.73 3.89
CA GLN A 137 -27.98 8.19 2.77
C GLN A 137 -28.47 7.05 1.86
N LYS A 138 -28.03 5.81 2.12
CA LYS A 138 -28.47 4.59 1.41
C LYS A 138 -29.50 3.81 2.22
#